data_837c93ef48a19c76ecf1f6dd715fa56e
#
_entry.id   837c93ef48a19c76ecf1f6dd715fa56e
#
_cell.length_a   1.000
_cell.length_b   1.000
_cell.length_c   1.000
_cell.angle_alpha   90.00
_cell.angle_beta   90.00
_cell.angle_gamma   90.00
#
_symmetry.space_group_name_H-M   'P 1'
#
loop_
_entity.id
_entity.type
_entity.pdbx_description
1 polymer ?
#
loop_
_entity_poly.entity_id
_entity_poly.type
_entity_poly.pdbx_seq_one_letter_code
_entity_poly.pdbx_strand_id
1 'polypeptide(L)'
;MNIHEYQAKQLFTLFAIPIPKGRLAVTSDIAIDIARELGGNGWVVKAQIHAGARGKNGGVKVARTIEEVADYSNGLLGKRLVTIQTDNDGLPINSLLIERLYDIKHEYYLSILIDRSTEKVIFIASLAGGVDIETVANKSPEMINKVTIDSATGLQAYQCRKIAYGLGMKGLKIKALTTIMQGMYDLFITKDASQIEINPLIETQEGELLALDAKINFDDNAVSLHKDILEMKDPTQEDTKENYAQQFGLNYITLEGNIGCMVNGAGLAMATMDLVKLKGGLPANFLDVGGGTDVDKVCEAFKLILSDTNVKAVLVNIFGGIVQCDIIASGILIAIEQMNILVPVVVRLEGTNVEEGRALLSNTGYNIFPADNLIHAAEQVVALAEAA
;
A
#
# COMPACT_ATOMS: atom_id res chain seq x y z
N MET A 1 2.81 3.03 4.83
CA MET A 1 2.35 4.25 4.11
C MET A 1 3.14 4.40 2.82
N ASN A 2 2.46 4.67 1.71
CA ASN A 2 3.06 4.97 0.40
C ASN A 2 3.16 6.48 0.19
N ILE A 3 4.09 6.91 -0.67
CA ILE A 3 4.22 8.31 -1.10
C ILE A 3 4.35 8.39 -2.62
N HIS A 4 4.10 9.56 -3.19
CA HIS A 4 4.29 9.80 -4.62
C HIS A 4 5.77 9.76 -5.04
N GLU A 5 6.03 9.45 -6.32
CA GLU A 5 7.38 9.44 -6.89
C GLU A 5 8.12 10.77 -6.68
N TYR A 6 7.44 11.92 -6.87
CA TYR A 6 8.08 13.22 -6.66
C TYR A 6 8.52 13.45 -5.22
N GLN A 7 7.75 12.97 -4.23
CA GLN A 7 8.10 13.04 -2.81
C GLN A 7 9.27 12.10 -2.49
N ALA A 8 9.25 10.87 -3.04
CA ALA A 8 10.38 9.94 -2.94
C ALA A 8 11.67 10.55 -3.49
N LYS A 9 11.60 11.26 -4.64
CA LYS A 9 12.75 11.94 -5.23
C LYS A 9 13.22 13.16 -4.43
N GLN A 10 12.33 13.86 -3.73
CA GLN A 10 12.72 14.90 -2.78
C GLN A 10 13.54 14.31 -1.63
N LEU A 11 13.10 13.18 -1.07
CA LEU A 11 13.88 12.45 -0.06
C LEU A 11 15.21 11.96 -0.63
N PHE A 12 15.23 11.42 -1.83
CA PHE A 12 16.48 10.99 -2.49
C PHE A 12 17.51 12.13 -2.56
N THR A 13 17.06 13.34 -2.91
CA THR A 13 17.94 14.50 -2.94
C THR A 13 18.56 14.82 -1.57
N LEU A 14 17.77 14.71 -0.48
CA LEU A 14 18.26 14.92 0.89
C LEU A 14 19.31 13.89 1.31
N PHE A 15 19.25 12.68 0.75
CA PHE A 15 20.19 11.59 1.03
C PHE A 15 21.23 11.38 -0.10
N ALA A 16 21.50 12.42 -0.88
CA ALA A 16 22.53 12.43 -1.93
C ALA A 16 22.37 11.35 -3.01
N ILE A 17 21.14 10.89 -3.28
CA ILE A 17 20.83 9.98 -4.37
C ILE A 17 20.50 10.83 -5.61
N PRO A 18 21.24 10.70 -6.71
CA PRO A 18 21.03 11.50 -7.91
C PRO A 18 19.71 11.16 -8.61
N ILE A 19 18.97 12.18 -9.00
CA ILE A 19 17.69 12.10 -9.69
C ILE A 19 17.69 12.94 -10.97
N PRO A 20 16.82 12.67 -11.94
CA PRO A 20 16.54 13.58 -13.06
C PRO A 20 16.09 14.96 -12.58
N LYS A 21 16.46 16.01 -13.31
CA LYS A 21 15.91 17.34 -13.07
C LYS A 21 14.43 17.35 -13.43
N GLY A 22 13.58 17.78 -12.50
CA GLY A 22 12.14 17.82 -12.69
C GLY A 22 11.41 18.53 -11.57
N ARG A 23 10.12 18.83 -11.80
CA ARG A 23 9.24 19.46 -10.82
C ARG A 23 7.80 18.99 -10.97
N LEU A 24 7.03 19.15 -9.92
CA LEU A 24 5.60 18.84 -9.86
C LEU A 24 4.77 19.91 -10.57
N ALA A 25 3.79 19.47 -11.35
CA ALA A 25 2.77 20.30 -11.99
C ALA A 25 1.37 19.83 -11.59
N VAL A 26 0.52 20.75 -11.17
CA VAL A 26 -0.89 20.50 -10.84
C VAL A 26 -1.85 21.03 -11.92
N THR A 27 -1.32 21.76 -12.90
CA THR A 27 -2.06 22.23 -14.09
C THR A 27 -1.19 22.07 -15.34
N SER A 28 -1.82 22.07 -16.51
CA SER A 28 -1.12 22.02 -17.80
C SER A 28 -0.22 23.26 -18.02
N ASP A 29 -0.66 24.45 -17.59
CA ASP A 29 0.14 25.68 -17.74
C ASP A 29 1.44 25.59 -16.91
N ILE A 30 1.36 25.11 -15.67
CA ILE A 30 2.54 24.87 -14.82
C ILE A 30 3.46 23.83 -15.47
N ALA A 31 2.91 22.76 -16.08
CA ALA A 31 3.71 21.75 -16.75
C ALA A 31 4.49 22.34 -17.95
N ILE A 32 3.86 23.22 -18.73
CA ILE A 32 4.48 23.95 -19.84
C ILE A 32 5.63 24.83 -19.33
N ASP A 33 5.40 25.61 -18.28
CA ASP A 33 6.41 26.51 -17.73
C ASP A 33 7.61 25.74 -17.17
N ILE A 34 7.36 24.62 -16.47
CA ILE A 34 8.42 23.71 -16.01
C ILE A 34 9.24 23.17 -17.19
N ALA A 35 8.58 22.72 -18.25
CA ALA A 35 9.25 22.18 -19.42
C ALA A 35 10.15 23.24 -20.09
N ARG A 36 9.68 24.48 -20.22
CA ARG A 36 10.47 25.61 -20.74
C ARG A 36 11.69 25.92 -19.88
N GLU A 37 11.53 25.97 -18.54
CA GLU A 37 12.61 26.21 -17.60
C GLU A 37 13.67 25.10 -17.59
N LEU A 38 13.24 23.83 -17.65
CA LEU A 38 14.15 22.68 -17.70
C LEU A 38 14.99 22.67 -18.99
N GLY A 39 14.47 23.24 -20.07
CA GLY A 39 15.13 23.23 -21.37
C GLY A 39 15.40 21.81 -21.87
N GLY A 40 16.29 21.71 -22.88
CA GLY A 40 16.68 20.42 -23.47
C GLY A 40 15.83 20.04 -24.69
N ASN A 41 15.96 18.79 -25.15
CA ASN A 41 15.38 18.29 -26.40
C ASN A 41 14.17 17.38 -26.17
N GLY A 42 13.64 17.35 -24.94
CA GLY A 42 12.48 16.56 -24.60
C GLY A 42 12.27 16.43 -23.10
N TRP A 43 11.07 16.01 -22.76
CA TRP A 43 10.59 15.87 -21.38
C TRP A 43 9.84 14.58 -21.19
N VAL A 44 9.71 14.18 -19.94
CA VAL A 44 8.87 13.04 -19.55
C VAL A 44 7.75 13.57 -18.64
N VAL A 45 6.51 13.30 -19.03
CA VAL A 45 5.29 13.65 -18.27
C VAL A 45 4.85 12.39 -17.54
N LYS A 46 4.89 12.39 -16.20
CA LYS A 46 4.60 11.23 -15.38
C LYS A 46 3.43 11.48 -14.44
N ALA A 47 2.36 10.70 -14.58
CA ALA A 47 1.23 10.71 -13.64
C ALA A 47 1.71 10.32 -12.24
N GLN A 48 1.27 11.06 -11.21
CA GLN A 48 1.61 10.79 -9.82
C GLN A 48 0.45 10.03 -9.16
N ILE A 49 0.62 8.72 -9.00
CA ILE A 49 -0.29 7.81 -8.31
C ILE A 49 0.50 6.83 -7.45
N HIS A 50 -0.11 6.25 -6.42
CA HIS A 50 0.50 5.25 -5.54
C HIS A 50 0.47 3.83 -6.13
N ALA A 51 0.64 3.70 -7.43
CA ALA A 51 0.71 2.41 -8.12
C ALA A 51 1.89 2.35 -9.09
N GLY A 52 2.43 1.15 -9.26
CA GLY A 52 3.45 0.85 -10.26
C GLY A 52 2.87 0.60 -11.65
N ALA A 53 3.73 0.21 -12.60
CA ALA A 53 3.39 -0.10 -13.99
C ALA A 53 2.72 1.06 -14.76
N ARG A 54 2.87 2.31 -14.30
CA ARG A 54 2.30 3.53 -14.93
C ARG A 54 2.67 3.65 -16.40
N GLY A 55 3.93 3.35 -16.76
CA GLY A 55 4.41 3.43 -18.13
C GLY A 55 3.65 2.52 -19.10
N LYS A 56 3.37 1.28 -18.69
CA LYS A 56 2.63 0.28 -19.49
C LYS A 56 1.17 0.67 -19.70
N ASN A 57 0.61 1.47 -18.78
CA ASN A 57 -0.80 1.87 -18.78
C ASN A 57 -1.00 3.33 -19.23
N GLY A 58 0.01 3.92 -19.88
CA GLY A 58 -0.10 5.26 -20.48
C GLY A 58 0.06 6.44 -19.50
N GLY A 59 0.40 6.19 -18.24
CA GLY A 59 0.67 7.21 -17.22
C GLY A 59 2.05 7.87 -17.32
N VAL A 60 2.91 7.42 -18.24
CA VAL A 60 4.22 8.03 -18.53
C VAL A 60 4.30 8.29 -20.03
N LYS A 61 4.55 9.55 -20.42
CA LYS A 61 4.62 10.01 -21.81
C LYS A 61 5.92 10.75 -22.06
N VAL A 62 6.55 10.48 -23.18
CA VAL A 62 7.73 11.23 -23.65
C VAL A 62 7.26 12.32 -24.61
N ALA A 63 7.53 13.57 -24.29
CA ALA A 63 7.23 14.75 -25.09
C ALA A 63 8.50 15.30 -25.74
N ARG A 64 8.42 15.68 -27.02
CA ARG A 64 9.51 16.28 -27.78
C ARG A 64 9.26 17.76 -28.10
N THR A 65 8.04 18.22 -27.92
CA THR A 65 7.64 19.62 -28.05
C THR A 65 6.86 20.11 -26.86
N ILE A 66 6.74 21.41 -26.69
CA ILE A 66 5.95 22.01 -25.60
C ILE A 66 4.46 21.75 -25.80
N GLU A 67 4.00 21.67 -27.03
CA GLU A 67 2.62 21.34 -27.40
C GLU A 67 2.28 19.91 -26.92
N GLU A 68 3.19 18.97 -27.14
CA GLU A 68 3.03 17.59 -26.62
C GLU A 68 2.99 17.54 -25.08
N VAL A 69 3.77 18.38 -24.39
CA VAL A 69 3.69 18.50 -22.91
C VAL A 69 2.29 18.98 -22.51
N ALA A 70 1.75 19.99 -23.21
CA ALA A 70 0.40 20.49 -22.94
C ALA A 70 -0.67 19.41 -23.18
N ASP A 71 -0.61 18.74 -24.33
CA ASP A 71 -1.58 17.70 -24.72
C ASP A 71 -1.57 16.53 -23.74
N TYR A 72 -0.40 16.03 -23.36
CA TYR A 72 -0.27 14.92 -22.40
C TYR A 72 -0.71 15.35 -21.00
N SER A 73 -0.40 16.57 -20.58
CA SER A 73 -0.82 17.09 -19.28
C SER A 73 -2.35 17.21 -19.19
N ASN A 74 -3.00 17.79 -20.21
CA ASN A 74 -4.46 17.87 -20.32
C ASN A 74 -5.10 16.47 -20.45
N GLY A 75 -4.40 15.57 -21.13
CA GLY A 75 -4.84 14.20 -21.33
C GLY A 75 -4.83 13.34 -20.06
N LEU A 76 -4.00 13.67 -19.06
CA LEU A 76 -3.79 12.88 -17.84
C LEU A 76 -4.44 13.53 -16.60
N LEU A 77 -4.28 14.82 -16.36
CA LEU A 77 -4.81 15.51 -15.18
C LEU A 77 -6.32 15.35 -15.06
N GLY A 78 -6.78 15.10 -13.83
CA GLY A 78 -8.19 14.90 -13.48
C GLY A 78 -8.80 13.58 -13.96
N LYS A 79 -8.01 12.70 -14.60
CA LYS A 79 -8.44 11.35 -14.97
C LYS A 79 -8.02 10.33 -13.92
N ARG A 80 -8.53 9.11 -14.05
CA ARG A 80 -8.10 7.97 -13.25
C ARG A 80 -7.23 7.04 -14.10
N LEU A 81 -6.17 6.51 -13.49
CA LEU A 81 -5.27 5.57 -14.14
C LEU A 81 -5.45 4.18 -13.53
N VAL A 82 -5.83 3.23 -14.37
CA VAL A 82 -5.92 1.81 -14.02
C VAL A 82 -4.60 1.14 -14.35
N THR A 83 -4.06 0.38 -13.40
CA THR A 83 -2.85 -0.45 -13.57
C THR A 83 -3.12 -1.84 -13.02
N ILE A 84 -2.18 -2.76 -13.19
CA ILE A 84 -2.26 -4.11 -12.58
C ILE A 84 -2.19 -4.09 -11.03
N GLN A 85 -1.92 -2.95 -10.43
CA GLN A 85 -1.80 -2.76 -8.97
C GLN A 85 -2.95 -1.92 -8.39
N THR A 86 -3.90 -1.50 -9.21
CA THR A 86 -5.11 -0.77 -8.79
C THR A 86 -6.33 -1.65 -8.97
N ASP A 87 -7.43 -1.27 -8.34
CA ASP A 87 -8.76 -1.77 -8.68
C ASP A 87 -9.21 -1.36 -10.11
N ASN A 88 -10.41 -1.78 -10.51
CA ASN A 88 -10.98 -1.47 -11.82
C ASN A 88 -11.29 0.02 -12.00
N ASP A 89 -11.47 0.76 -10.92
CA ASP A 89 -11.73 2.20 -10.93
C ASP A 89 -10.44 3.01 -11.08
N GLY A 90 -9.27 2.42 -10.80
CA GLY A 90 -7.97 3.06 -10.86
C GLY A 90 -7.79 4.17 -9.81
N LEU A 91 -6.66 4.89 -9.87
CA LEU A 91 -6.33 5.98 -8.95
C LEU A 91 -6.39 7.34 -9.63
N PRO A 92 -6.83 8.42 -8.94
CA PRO A 92 -6.94 9.75 -9.53
C PRO A 92 -5.55 10.35 -9.79
N ILE A 93 -5.41 11.02 -10.94
CA ILE A 93 -4.20 11.77 -11.31
C ILE A 93 -4.41 13.23 -10.92
N ASN A 94 -3.98 13.62 -9.73
CA ASN A 94 -4.10 14.98 -9.20
C ASN A 94 -2.92 15.86 -9.60
N SER A 95 -1.80 15.24 -9.98
CA SER A 95 -0.57 15.94 -10.33
C SER A 95 0.31 15.14 -11.27
N LEU A 96 1.22 15.83 -11.93
CA LEU A 96 2.20 15.28 -12.86
C LEU A 96 3.61 15.66 -12.42
N LEU A 97 4.56 14.76 -12.59
CA LEU A 97 5.98 15.07 -12.49
C LEU A 97 6.51 15.30 -13.91
N ILE A 98 7.02 16.51 -14.16
CA ILE A 98 7.64 16.88 -15.43
C ILE A 98 9.15 16.80 -15.25
N GLU A 99 9.81 15.92 -15.98
CA GLU A 99 11.24 15.69 -15.90
C GLU A 99 11.92 15.91 -17.25
N ARG A 100 13.20 16.31 -17.22
CA ARG A 100 14.03 16.34 -18.41
C ARG A 100 14.22 14.91 -18.93
N LEU A 101 14.15 14.73 -20.25
CA LEU A 101 14.47 13.47 -20.91
C LEU A 101 15.99 13.25 -20.93
N TYR A 102 16.42 12.03 -20.60
CA TYR A 102 17.80 11.60 -20.65
C TYR A 102 17.97 10.45 -21.65
N ASP A 103 19.13 10.41 -22.31
CA ASP A 103 19.50 9.32 -23.19
C ASP A 103 20.07 8.18 -22.35
N ILE A 104 19.32 7.07 -22.31
CA ILE A 104 19.61 5.90 -21.47
C ILE A 104 20.56 4.97 -22.20
N LYS A 105 21.63 4.56 -21.51
CA LYS A 105 22.58 3.56 -21.98
C LYS A 105 22.29 2.17 -21.40
N HIS A 106 22.02 2.13 -20.09
CA HIS A 106 21.65 0.91 -19.37
C HIS A 106 20.58 1.21 -18.31
N GLU A 107 19.73 0.24 -18.05
CA GLU A 107 18.74 0.25 -16.99
C GLU A 107 19.06 -0.87 -15.99
N TYR A 108 19.13 -0.53 -14.71
CA TYR A 108 19.36 -1.45 -13.61
C TYR A 108 18.17 -1.42 -12.66
N TYR A 109 17.98 -2.52 -11.96
CA TYR A 109 17.12 -2.58 -10.79
C TYR A 109 17.95 -2.44 -9.52
N LEU A 110 17.49 -1.66 -8.56
CA LEU A 110 18.10 -1.54 -7.23
C LEU A 110 17.03 -1.33 -6.17
N SER A 111 17.03 -2.17 -5.14
CA SER A 111 16.11 -2.00 -4.00
C SER A 111 16.78 -2.36 -2.68
N ILE A 112 16.21 -1.82 -1.60
CA ILE A 112 16.50 -2.19 -0.21
C ILE A 112 15.19 -2.50 0.49
N LEU A 113 15.15 -3.60 1.23
CA LEU A 113 13.96 -4.06 1.97
C LEU A 113 14.36 -5.02 3.11
N ILE A 114 13.40 -5.40 3.93
CA ILE A 114 13.58 -6.43 4.96
C ILE A 114 13.25 -7.80 4.36
N ASP A 115 14.20 -8.71 4.36
CA ASP A 115 13.97 -10.13 4.07
C ASP A 115 13.35 -10.80 5.30
N ARG A 116 12.07 -11.14 5.19
CA ARG A 116 11.31 -11.77 6.29
C ARG A 116 11.82 -13.15 6.68
N SER A 117 12.48 -13.86 5.76
CA SER A 117 13.00 -15.21 6.03
C SER A 117 14.25 -15.19 6.91
N THR A 118 15.06 -14.14 6.77
CA THR A 118 16.32 -13.97 7.52
C THR A 118 16.24 -12.87 8.58
N GLU A 119 15.12 -12.10 8.61
CA GLU A 119 14.91 -10.95 9.50
C GLU A 119 15.99 -9.88 9.39
N LYS A 120 16.56 -9.73 8.19
CA LYS A 120 17.66 -8.80 7.91
C LYS A 120 17.34 -7.87 6.76
N VAL A 121 17.95 -6.70 6.80
CA VAL A 121 17.93 -5.76 5.66
C VAL A 121 18.76 -6.34 4.53
N ILE A 122 18.24 -6.32 3.31
CA ILE A 122 18.93 -6.76 2.11
C ILE A 122 18.88 -5.72 1.01
N PHE A 123 19.95 -5.64 0.22
CA PHE A 123 19.90 -5.05 -1.12
C PHE A 123 19.69 -6.10 -2.17
N ILE A 124 18.82 -5.77 -3.14
CA ILE A 124 18.62 -6.56 -4.36
C ILE A 124 18.96 -5.68 -5.54
N ALA A 125 19.73 -6.22 -6.47
CA ALA A 125 20.08 -5.53 -7.71
C ALA A 125 20.07 -6.48 -8.90
N SER A 126 19.71 -5.96 -10.08
CA SER A 126 19.71 -6.74 -11.34
C SER A 126 20.12 -5.87 -12.53
N LEU A 127 20.66 -6.51 -13.55
CA LEU A 127 20.91 -5.92 -14.88
C LEU A 127 19.59 -5.69 -15.66
N ALA A 128 18.50 -6.30 -15.24
CA ALA A 128 17.18 -6.14 -15.83
C ALA A 128 16.40 -5.05 -15.09
N GLY A 129 16.62 -3.78 -15.43
CA GLY A 129 15.83 -2.65 -14.96
C GLY A 129 14.63 -2.35 -15.85
N GLY A 130 13.69 -1.52 -15.37
CA GLY A 130 12.47 -1.13 -16.11
C GLY A 130 11.44 -2.25 -16.29
N VAL A 131 11.67 -3.42 -15.68
CA VAL A 131 10.78 -4.59 -15.74
C VAL A 131 10.39 -5.05 -14.35
N ASP A 132 9.38 -5.92 -14.28
CA ASP A 132 8.95 -6.55 -13.04
C ASP A 132 10.02 -7.51 -12.52
N ILE A 133 10.58 -7.21 -11.36
CA ILE A 133 11.67 -7.95 -10.75
C ILE A 133 11.27 -9.36 -10.31
N GLU A 134 10.00 -9.56 -9.94
CA GLU A 134 9.48 -10.88 -9.56
C GLU A 134 9.50 -11.82 -10.76
N THR A 135 9.12 -11.30 -11.91
CA THR A 135 9.23 -12.05 -13.18
C THR A 135 10.68 -12.43 -13.49
N VAL A 136 11.63 -11.51 -13.27
CA VAL A 136 13.07 -11.79 -13.46
C VAL A 136 13.54 -12.83 -12.45
N ALA A 137 13.18 -12.70 -11.17
CA ALA A 137 13.58 -13.64 -10.13
C ALA A 137 13.06 -15.07 -10.39
N ASN A 138 11.86 -15.20 -10.95
CA ASN A 138 11.28 -16.51 -11.30
C ASN A 138 11.88 -17.14 -12.54
N LYS A 139 12.20 -16.34 -13.59
CA LYS A 139 12.68 -16.84 -14.87
C LYS A 139 14.20 -16.97 -14.96
N SER A 140 14.91 -16.08 -14.27
CA SER A 140 16.38 -15.94 -14.36
C SER A 140 16.97 -15.54 -13.01
N PRO A 141 16.87 -16.38 -11.98
CA PRO A 141 17.30 -16.07 -10.62
C PRO A 141 18.81 -15.73 -10.53
N GLU A 142 19.61 -16.20 -11.46
CA GLU A 142 21.06 -15.90 -11.59
C GLU A 142 21.32 -14.41 -11.90
N MET A 143 20.36 -13.68 -12.44
CA MET A 143 20.46 -12.23 -12.69
C MET A 143 20.25 -11.39 -11.43
N ILE A 144 19.84 -12.01 -10.33
CA ILE A 144 19.56 -11.32 -9.06
C ILE A 144 20.80 -11.34 -8.17
N ASN A 145 21.36 -10.17 -7.95
CA ASN A 145 22.44 -9.96 -6.99
C ASN A 145 21.86 -9.55 -5.63
N LYS A 146 22.23 -10.26 -4.57
CA LYS A 146 21.77 -9.98 -3.21
C LYS A 146 22.94 -9.76 -2.26
N VAL A 147 22.78 -8.80 -1.33
CA VAL A 147 23.66 -8.61 -0.18
C VAL A 147 22.81 -8.41 1.06
N THR A 148 23.11 -9.18 2.09
CA THR A 148 22.49 -9.06 3.41
C THR A 148 23.31 -8.12 4.27
N ILE A 149 22.64 -7.21 4.99
CA ILE A 149 23.26 -6.25 5.89
C ILE A 149 23.08 -6.74 7.31
N ASP A 150 24.13 -6.76 8.07
CA ASP A 150 24.08 -7.01 9.50
C ASP A 150 23.75 -5.70 10.23
N SER A 151 22.73 -5.72 11.10
CA SER A 151 22.25 -4.51 11.79
C SER A 151 23.30 -3.90 12.73
N ALA A 152 24.23 -4.70 13.25
CA ALA A 152 25.27 -4.20 14.15
C ALA A 152 26.39 -3.45 13.41
N THR A 153 26.66 -3.83 12.14
CA THR A 153 27.76 -3.22 11.37
C THR A 153 27.27 -2.21 10.31
N GLY A 154 25.98 -2.26 9.97
CA GLY A 154 25.40 -1.47 8.89
C GLY A 154 25.94 -1.83 7.52
N LEU A 155 25.59 -1.04 6.51
CA LEU A 155 26.06 -1.24 5.13
C LEU A 155 27.56 -0.94 5.02
N GLN A 156 28.32 -1.92 4.51
CA GLN A 156 29.75 -1.84 4.35
C GLN A 156 30.15 -1.61 2.89
N ALA A 157 31.21 -0.84 2.66
CA ALA A 157 31.68 -0.49 1.31
C ALA A 157 32.02 -1.73 0.44
N TYR A 158 32.44 -2.85 1.02
CA TYR A 158 32.68 -4.08 0.26
C TYR A 158 31.39 -4.70 -0.29
N GLN A 159 30.27 -4.53 0.42
CA GLN A 159 28.96 -5.01 -0.01
C GLN A 159 28.47 -4.20 -1.21
N CYS A 160 28.64 -2.87 -1.19
CA CYS A 160 28.36 -2.01 -2.35
C CYS A 160 29.22 -2.43 -3.57
N ARG A 161 30.50 -2.68 -3.37
CA ARG A 161 31.39 -3.17 -4.44
C ARG A 161 30.96 -4.53 -4.98
N LYS A 162 30.49 -5.45 -4.12
CA LYS A 162 29.97 -6.75 -4.55
C LYS A 162 28.78 -6.58 -5.50
N ILE A 163 27.83 -5.73 -5.17
CA ILE A 163 26.70 -5.40 -6.06
C ILE A 163 27.21 -4.74 -7.36
N ALA A 164 28.09 -3.74 -7.26
CA ALA A 164 28.62 -3.05 -8.43
C ALA A 164 29.32 -3.99 -9.41
N TYR A 165 30.11 -4.94 -8.92
CA TYR A 165 30.76 -5.94 -9.76
C TYR A 165 29.75 -6.93 -10.36
N GLY A 166 28.73 -7.34 -9.60
CA GLY A 166 27.64 -8.17 -10.11
C GLY A 166 26.86 -7.50 -11.23
N LEU A 167 26.76 -6.16 -11.20
CA LEU A 167 26.17 -5.35 -12.28
C LEU A 167 27.20 -4.99 -13.40
N GLY A 168 28.40 -5.57 -13.40
CA GLY A 168 29.43 -5.30 -14.41
C GLY A 168 30.02 -3.89 -14.38
N MET A 169 29.78 -3.11 -13.32
CA MET A 169 30.25 -1.73 -13.20
C MET A 169 31.76 -1.66 -12.97
N LYS A 170 32.39 -0.59 -13.47
CA LYS A 170 33.84 -0.35 -13.38
C LYS A 170 34.13 1.12 -13.07
N GLY A 171 35.33 1.35 -12.50
CA GLY A 171 35.85 2.72 -12.28
C GLY A 171 34.95 3.58 -11.41
N LEU A 172 34.66 4.80 -11.85
CA LEU A 172 33.88 5.79 -11.11
C LEU A 172 32.45 5.37 -10.82
N LYS A 173 31.86 4.49 -11.63
CA LYS A 173 30.50 3.98 -11.42
C LYS A 173 30.36 3.18 -10.13
N ILE A 174 31.42 2.45 -9.72
CA ILE A 174 31.43 1.75 -8.43
C ILE A 174 31.29 2.74 -7.27
N LYS A 175 31.99 3.88 -7.35
CA LYS A 175 31.87 4.95 -6.35
C LYS A 175 30.48 5.57 -6.37
N ALA A 176 29.96 5.86 -7.55
CA ALA A 176 28.61 6.44 -7.71
C ALA A 176 27.53 5.51 -7.13
N LEU A 177 27.56 4.22 -7.48
CA LEU A 177 26.64 3.24 -6.92
C LEU A 177 26.78 3.11 -5.40
N THR A 178 28.03 3.14 -4.88
CA THR A 178 28.28 3.11 -3.42
C THR A 178 27.62 4.28 -2.73
N THR A 179 27.71 5.50 -3.28
CA THR A 179 27.04 6.68 -2.74
C THR A 179 25.52 6.52 -2.75
N ILE A 180 24.95 6.03 -3.84
CA ILE A 180 23.51 5.76 -3.97
C ILE A 180 23.06 4.73 -2.92
N MET A 181 23.75 3.60 -2.81
CA MET A 181 23.40 2.55 -1.85
C MET A 181 23.51 3.03 -0.40
N GLN A 182 24.53 3.86 -0.08
CA GLN A 182 24.65 4.45 1.25
C GLN A 182 23.48 5.40 1.53
N GLY A 183 23.15 6.28 0.59
CA GLY A 183 21.99 7.19 0.73
C GLY A 183 20.67 6.42 0.89
N MET A 184 20.46 5.33 0.13
CA MET A 184 19.28 4.46 0.31
C MET A 184 19.26 3.81 1.69
N TYR A 185 20.39 3.31 2.17
CA TYR A 185 20.50 2.71 3.49
C TYR A 185 20.23 3.72 4.61
N ASP A 186 20.84 4.90 4.53
CA ASP A 186 20.65 5.95 5.53
C ASP A 186 19.18 6.42 5.57
N LEU A 187 18.55 6.62 4.40
CA LEU A 187 17.12 6.93 4.30
C LEU A 187 16.25 5.81 4.89
N PHE A 188 16.56 4.54 4.55
CA PHE A 188 15.82 3.37 5.00
C PHE A 188 15.78 3.27 6.53
N ILE A 189 16.96 3.43 7.17
CA ILE A 189 17.09 3.32 8.63
C ILE A 189 16.56 4.57 9.35
N THR A 190 16.85 5.78 8.85
CA THR A 190 16.49 7.00 9.57
C THR A 190 15.04 7.40 9.45
N LYS A 191 14.33 6.89 8.45
CA LYS A 191 12.91 7.18 8.20
C LYS A 191 12.00 5.97 8.37
N ASP A 192 12.51 4.87 8.91
CA ASP A 192 11.77 3.63 9.09
C ASP A 192 11.04 3.19 7.81
N ALA A 193 11.75 3.24 6.68
CA ALA A 193 11.22 2.72 5.44
C ALA A 193 11.18 1.18 5.48
N SER A 194 10.12 0.58 4.97
CA SER A 194 9.98 -0.87 4.81
C SER A 194 10.50 -1.37 3.46
N GLN A 195 10.52 -0.48 2.46
CA GLN A 195 11.06 -0.71 1.12
C GLN A 195 11.46 0.60 0.46
N ILE A 196 12.60 0.60 -0.22
CA ILE A 196 12.98 1.63 -1.20
C ILE A 196 13.37 0.92 -2.48
N GLU A 197 12.75 1.32 -3.60
CA GLU A 197 12.98 0.73 -4.92
C GLU A 197 13.30 1.83 -5.94
N ILE A 198 14.33 1.59 -6.73
CA ILE A 198 14.70 2.37 -7.90
C ILE A 198 14.58 1.45 -9.12
N ASN A 199 13.57 1.68 -9.96
CA ASN A 199 13.29 0.81 -11.10
C ASN A 199 12.76 1.58 -12.32
N PRO A 200 13.66 2.07 -13.20
CA PRO A 200 15.08 1.76 -13.25
C PRO A 200 16.00 2.79 -12.55
N LEU A 201 17.16 2.31 -12.10
CA LEU A 201 18.37 3.11 -11.96
C LEU A 201 19.04 3.14 -13.32
N ILE A 202 19.20 4.31 -13.93
CA ILE A 202 19.76 4.41 -15.27
C ILE A 202 21.23 4.81 -15.26
N GLU A 203 21.97 4.31 -16.27
CA GLU A 203 23.24 4.89 -16.70
C GLU A 203 22.95 5.73 -17.94
N THR A 204 23.31 7.01 -17.90
CA THR A 204 23.20 7.91 -19.07
C THR A 204 24.34 7.66 -20.06
N GLN A 205 24.23 8.22 -21.27
CA GLN A 205 25.32 8.14 -22.27
C GLN A 205 26.61 8.81 -21.76
N GLU A 206 26.49 9.81 -20.89
CA GLU A 206 27.62 10.50 -20.24
C GLU A 206 28.24 9.67 -19.10
N GLY A 207 27.58 8.56 -18.69
CA GLY A 207 28.05 7.65 -17.66
C GLY A 207 27.61 8.01 -16.24
N GLU A 208 26.67 8.93 -16.09
CA GLU A 208 26.05 9.27 -14.81
C GLU A 208 25.03 8.18 -14.40
N LEU A 209 24.88 7.94 -13.09
CA LEU A 209 23.82 7.09 -12.53
C LEU A 209 22.71 7.98 -11.96
N LEU A 210 21.47 7.76 -12.39
CA LEU A 210 20.30 8.52 -11.94
C LEU A 210 19.15 7.58 -11.57
N ALA A 211 18.46 7.86 -10.46
CA ALA A 211 17.22 7.19 -10.08
C ALA A 211 16.06 7.73 -10.94
N LEU A 212 15.74 7.04 -12.02
CA LEU A 212 14.73 7.51 -12.99
C LEU A 212 13.31 7.36 -12.45
N ASP A 213 13.03 6.29 -11.70
CA ASP A 213 11.79 6.11 -10.94
C ASP A 213 12.14 5.80 -9.47
N ALA A 214 11.22 6.10 -8.58
CA ALA A 214 11.41 5.97 -7.14
C ALA A 214 10.11 5.51 -6.47
N LYS A 215 10.19 4.46 -5.68
CA LYS A 215 9.12 3.99 -4.82
C LYS A 215 9.65 3.82 -3.40
N ILE A 216 8.96 4.40 -2.43
CA ILE A 216 9.26 4.25 -1.01
C ILE A 216 7.98 3.86 -0.28
N ASN A 217 8.11 2.85 0.56
CA ASN A 217 7.08 2.44 1.50
C ASN A 217 7.65 2.62 2.91
N PHE A 218 6.88 3.20 3.80
CA PHE A 218 7.23 3.38 5.23
C PHE A 218 6.49 2.39 6.10
N ASP A 219 7.06 2.07 7.25
CA ASP A 219 6.37 1.27 8.28
C ASP A 219 5.26 2.12 8.90
N ASP A 220 4.00 1.67 8.78
CA ASP A 220 2.84 2.38 9.30
C ASP A 220 2.91 2.59 10.82
N ASN A 221 3.56 1.68 11.55
CA ASN A 221 3.73 1.80 13.00
C ASN A 221 4.72 2.93 13.39
N ALA A 222 5.64 3.27 12.50
CA ALA A 222 6.66 4.29 12.74
C ALA A 222 6.31 5.66 12.16
N VAL A 223 5.36 5.76 11.23
CA VAL A 223 5.01 7.02 10.54
C VAL A 223 4.68 8.15 11.52
N SER A 224 4.05 7.85 12.65
CA SER A 224 3.72 8.84 13.68
C SER A 224 4.95 9.51 14.32
N LEU A 225 6.12 8.88 14.24
CA LEU A 225 7.40 9.41 14.73
C LEU A 225 8.04 10.38 13.72
N HIS A 226 7.61 10.37 12.47
CA HIS A 226 8.16 11.13 11.35
C HIS A 226 7.10 12.11 10.79
N LYS A 227 7.00 13.30 11.39
CA LYS A 227 6.01 14.32 10.98
C LYS A 227 6.17 14.72 9.52
N ASP A 228 7.40 14.86 9.04
CA ASP A 228 7.74 15.19 7.65
C ASP A 228 7.25 14.12 6.66
N ILE A 229 7.25 12.85 7.06
CA ILE A 229 6.72 11.75 6.25
C ILE A 229 5.19 11.73 6.32
N LEU A 230 4.62 11.93 7.52
CA LEU A 230 3.17 11.97 7.71
C LEU A 230 2.51 13.07 6.86
N GLU A 231 3.15 14.24 6.72
CA GLU A 231 2.70 15.36 5.88
C GLU A 231 2.68 15.02 4.36
N MET A 232 3.40 13.97 3.96
CA MET A 232 3.41 13.48 2.57
C MET A 232 2.23 12.56 2.22
N LYS A 233 1.39 12.20 3.20
CA LYS A 233 0.24 11.33 3.01
C LYS A 233 -0.76 11.97 2.04
N ASP A 234 -1.18 11.23 1.02
CA ASP A 234 -2.27 11.62 0.10
C ASP A 234 -3.48 10.69 0.28
N PRO A 235 -4.50 11.13 1.04
CA PRO A 235 -5.69 10.30 1.27
C PRO A 235 -6.48 9.95 0.00
N THR A 236 -6.29 10.70 -1.10
CA THR A 236 -6.99 10.44 -2.37
C THR A 236 -6.45 9.20 -3.09
N GLN A 237 -5.28 8.73 -2.68
CA GLN A 237 -4.60 7.56 -3.24
C GLN A 237 -4.82 6.28 -2.43
N GLU A 238 -5.55 6.36 -1.34
CA GLU A 238 -5.85 5.23 -0.44
C GLU A 238 -7.31 4.79 -0.63
N ASP A 239 -7.61 3.56 -0.20
CA ASP A 239 -8.99 3.08 -0.15
C ASP A 239 -9.82 3.97 0.78
N THR A 240 -10.98 4.41 0.30
CA THR A 240 -11.85 5.35 1.05
C THR A 240 -12.40 4.73 2.33
N LYS A 241 -12.65 3.42 2.35
CA LYS A 241 -13.13 2.69 3.52
C LYS A 241 -12.02 2.50 4.54
N GLU A 242 -10.79 2.19 4.09
CA GLU A 242 -9.62 2.07 4.96
C GLU A 242 -9.26 3.41 5.60
N ASN A 243 -9.30 4.50 4.83
CA ASN A 243 -9.12 5.86 5.35
C ASN A 243 -10.19 6.25 6.37
N TYR A 244 -11.45 5.92 6.10
CA TYR A 244 -12.53 6.16 7.06
C TYR A 244 -12.31 5.39 8.36
N ALA A 245 -11.96 4.10 8.25
CA ALA A 245 -11.67 3.24 9.41
C ALA A 245 -10.57 3.80 10.31
N GLN A 246 -9.50 4.33 9.72
CA GLN A 246 -8.38 4.92 10.46
C GLN A 246 -8.80 6.10 11.36
N GLN A 247 -9.80 6.89 10.95
CA GLN A 247 -10.30 8.02 11.75
C GLN A 247 -10.90 7.56 13.09
N PHE A 248 -11.42 6.33 13.14
CA PHE A 248 -11.97 5.69 14.34
C PHE A 248 -10.99 4.74 15.03
N GLY A 249 -9.73 4.66 14.54
CA GLY A 249 -8.74 3.74 15.07
C GLY A 249 -9.12 2.26 14.87
N LEU A 250 -9.78 1.96 13.75
CA LEU A 250 -10.12 0.62 13.31
C LEU A 250 -9.10 0.11 12.30
N ASN A 251 -8.72 -1.17 12.40
CA ASN A 251 -7.91 -1.84 11.39
C ASN A 251 -8.84 -2.52 10.39
N TYR A 252 -9.01 -1.92 9.22
CA TYR A 252 -9.89 -2.39 8.15
C TYR A 252 -9.09 -2.60 6.85
N ILE A 253 -9.36 -3.70 6.15
CA ILE A 253 -8.84 -3.98 4.80
C ILE A 253 -10.00 -4.49 3.95
N THR A 254 -10.23 -3.88 2.80
CA THR A 254 -11.23 -4.31 1.82
C THR A 254 -10.78 -5.60 1.12
N LEU A 255 -11.68 -6.56 0.96
CA LEU A 255 -11.46 -7.82 0.24
C LEU A 255 -12.60 -8.04 -0.78
N GLU A 256 -12.38 -8.98 -1.73
CA GLU A 256 -13.32 -9.28 -2.81
C GLU A 256 -14.33 -10.37 -2.43
N GLY A 257 -15.02 -10.24 -1.30
CA GLY A 257 -15.97 -11.24 -0.84
C GLY A 257 -17.38 -10.69 -0.65
N ASN A 258 -18.24 -11.53 -0.04
CA ASN A 258 -19.65 -11.21 0.24
C ASN A 258 -20.04 -11.46 1.71
N ILE A 259 -19.10 -11.85 2.57
CA ILE A 259 -19.31 -12.04 4.00
C ILE A 259 -18.52 -11.00 4.77
N GLY A 260 -19.22 -10.05 5.38
CA GLY A 260 -18.60 -9.08 6.27
C GLY A 260 -18.09 -9.75 7.55
N CYS A 261 -16.89 -9.39 8.01
CA CYS A 261 -16.29 -9.94 9.23
C CYS A 261 -15.96 -8.82 10.21
N MET A 262 -16.42 -8.94 11.46
CA MET A 262 -16.05 -8.06 12.58
C MET A 262 -15.52 -8.90 13.73
N VAL A 263 -14.27 -8.65 14.12
CA VAL A 263 -13.55 -9.49 15.11
C VAL A 263 -12.74 -8.58 16.05
N ASN A 264 -12.44 -9.02 17.24
CA ASN A 264 -11.47 -8.35 18.10
C ASN A 264 -10.16 -9.15 18.17
N GLY A 265 -9.09 -8.50 17.69
CA GLY A 265 -7.75 -9.06 17.61
C GLY A 265 -7.42 -9.69 16.26
N ALA A 266 -6.30 -9.25 15.67
CA ALA A 266 -5.89 -9.61 14.32
C ALA A 266 -5.73 -11.13 14.10
N GLY A 267 -5.19 -11.86 15.09
CA GLY A 267 -5.06 -13.32 15.01
C GLY A 267 -6.39 -14.05 14.93
N LEU A 268 -7.38 -13.61 15.72
CA LEU A 268 -8.73 -14.16 15.67
C LEU A 268 -9.44 -13.78 14.35
N ALA A 269 -9.20 -12.58 13.83
CA ALA A 269 -9.74 -12.14 12.56
C ALA A 269 -9.22 -13.01 11.40
N MET A 270 -7.92 -13.26 11.33
CA MET A 270 -7.32 -14.16 10.33
C MET A 270 -7.90 -15.58 10.43
N ALA A 271 -7.95 -16.15 11.64
CA ALA A 271 -8.52 -17.50 11.86
C ALA A 271 -10.01 -17.57 11.47
N THR A 272 -10.77 -16.51 11.74
CA THR A 272 -12.19 -16.41 11.36
C THR A 272 -12.35 -16.40 9.84
N MET A 273 -11.57 -15.59 9.14
CA MET A 273 -11.60 -15.54 7.67
C MET A 273 -11.17 -16.86 7.02
N ASP A 274 -10.12 -17.49 7.56
CA ASP A 274 -9.67 -18.81 7.07
C ASP A 274 -10.77 -19.85 7.22
N LEU A 275 -11.48 -19.85 8.35
CA LEU A 275 -12.57 -20.79 8.59
C LEU A 275 -13.77 -20.51 7.67
N VAL A 276 -14.12 -19.25 7.43
CA VAL A 276 -15.14 -18.88 6.45
C VAL A 276 -14.76 -19.41 5.06
N LYS A 277 -13.50 -19.24 4.63
CA LYS A 277 -13.01 -19.81 3.36
C LYS A 277 -13.06 -21.32 3.31
N LEU A 278 -12.68 -22.01 4.40
CA LEU A 278 -12.74 -23.47 4.50
C LEU A 278 -14.18 -23.99 4.40
N LYS A 279 -15.17 -23.20 4.78
CA LYS A 279 -16.59 -23.54 4.64
C LYS A 279 -17.20 -23.10 3.29
N GLY A 280 -16.38 -22.58 2.37
CA GLY A 280 -16.79 -22.20 1.01
C GLY A 280 -17.22 -20.74 0.86
N GLY A 281 -17.17 -19.92 1.92
CA GLY A 281 -17.50 -18.49 1.87
C GLY A 281 -16.33 -17.62 1.45
N LEU A 282 -16.63 -16.35 1.11
CA LEU A 282 -15.64 -15.36 0.71
C LEU A 282 -15.74 -14.13 1.64
N PRO A 283 -14.73 -13.88 2.51
CA PRO A 283 -14.69 -12.68 3.33
C PRO A 283 -14.63 -11.39 2.48
N ALA A 284 -15.47 -10.40 2.81
CA ALA A 284 -15.53 -9.11 2.15
C ALA A 284 -14.54 -8.10 2.75
N ASN A 285 -14.06 -8.35 3.96
CA ASN A 285 -13.11 -7.49 4.65
C ASN A 285 -12.36 -8.24 5.75
N PHE A 286 -11.19 -7.70 6.10
CA PHE A 286 -10.57 -7.86 7.40
C PHE A 286 -11.00 -6.69 8.27
N LEU A 287 -11.44 -6.94 9.52
CA LEU A 287 -11.69 -5.85 10.48
C LEU A 287 -11.41 -6.34 11.89
N ASP A 288 -10.48 -5.63 12.54
CA ASP A 288 -10.17 -5.77 13.96
C ASP A 288 -10.61 -4.49 14.69
N VAL A 289 -11.57 -4.63 15.60
CA VAL A 289 -12.07 -3.50 16.41
C VAL A 289 -11.12 -3.13 17.56
N GLY A 290 -10.06 -3.92 17.79
CA GLY A 290 -9.07 -3.70 18.85
C GLY A 290 -9.57 -3.99 20.26
N GLY A 291 -8.66 -3.80 21.24
CA GLY A 291 -8.94 -4.09 22.66
C GLY A 291 -9.60 -2.96 23.44
N GLY A 292 -9.52 -1.72 22.98
CA GLY A 292 -10.07 -0.51 23.64
C GLY A 292 -11.31 0.03 22.93
N THR A 293 -12.23 -0.86 22.54
CA THR A 293 -13.40 -0.52 21.77
C THR A 293 -14.54 0.00 22.66
N ASP A 294 -15.29 0.98 22.12
CA ASP A 294 -16.53 1.52 22.68
C ASP A 294 -17.71 1.28 21.73
N VAL A 295 -18.90 1.66 22.16
CA VAL A 295 -20.15 1.50 21.41
C VAL A 295 -20.11 2.23 20.07
N ASP A 296 -19.54 3.44 20.04
CA ASP A 296 -19.49 4.28 18.83
C ASP A 296 -18.55 3.64 17.78
N LYS A 297 -17.38 3.15 18.20
CA LYS A 297 -16.46 2.42 17.31
C LYS A 297 -17.08 1.17 16.71
N VAL A 298 -17.81 0.39 17.52
CA VAL A 298 -18.50 -0.81 17.03
C VAL A 298 -19.57 -0.44 16.02
N CYS A 299 -20.34 0.62 16.30
CA CYS A 299 -21.36 1.12 15.39
C CYS A 299 -20.74 1.55 14.05
N GLU A 300 -19.65 2.33 14.06
CA GLU A 300 -18.98 2.78 12.85
C GLU A 300 -18.31 1.61 12.09
N ALA A 301 -17.74 0.65 12.79
CA ALA A 301 -17.19 -0.59 12.20
C ALA A 301 -18.29 -1.37 11.45
N PHE A 302 -19.46 -1.50 12.07
CA PHE A 302 -20.58 -2.21 11.46
C PHE A 302 -21.15 -1.47 10.25
N LYS A 303 -21.29 -0.13 10.35
CA LYS A 303 -21.68 0.72 9.22
C LYS A 303 -20.70 0.60 8.05
N LEU A 304 -19.40 0.57 8.35
CA LEU A 304 -18.37 0.44 7.33
C LEU A 304 -18.48 -0.89 6.57
N ILE A 305 -18.66 -2.02 7.27
CA ILE A 305 -18.89 -3.33 6.65
C ILE A 305 -20.11 -3.27 5.70
N LEU A 306 -21.20 -2.69 6.16
CA LEU A 306 -22.47 -2.64 5.43
C LEU A 306 -22.49 -1.57 4.33
N SER A 307 -21.53 -0.68 4.28
CA SER A 307 -21.34 0.22 3.13
C SER A 307 -20.92 -0.52 1.87
N ASP A 308 -20.48 -1.78 2.00
CA ASP A 308 -20.20 -2.65 0.87
C ASP A 308 -21.47 -3.33 0.38
N THR A 309 -21.93 -2.96 -0.81
CA THR A 309 -23.15 -3.51 -1.43
C THR A 309 -23.01 -5.00 -1.79
N ASN A 310 -21.81 -5.56 -1.81
CA ASN A 310 -21.57 -6.97 -2.04
C ASN A 310 -21.82 -7.82 -0.79
N VAL A 311 -21.84 -7.21 0.40
CA VAL A 311 -22.03 -7.94 1.67
C VAL A 311 -23.46 -8.45 1.77
N LYS A 312 -23.60 -9.77 1.84
CA LYS A 312 -24.86 -10.50 1.95
C LYS A 312 -25.14 -11.06 3.34
N ALA A 313 -24.11 -11.29 4.13
CA ALA A 313 -24.20 -11.70 5.51
C ALA A 313 -23.01 -11.15 6.31
N VAL A 314 -23.18 -10.98 7.63
CA VAL A 314 -22.10 -10.50 8.51
C VAL A 314 -21.82 -11.53 9.58
N LEU A 315 -20.55 -11.83 9.82
CA LEU A 315 -20.05 -12.62 10.93
C LEU A 315 -19.39 -11.71 11.97
N VAL A 316 -19.95 -11.69 13.17
CA VAL A 316 -19.34 -11.06 14.34
C VAL A 316 -18.77 -12.15 15.23
N ASN A 317 -17.47 -12.14 15.45
CA ASN A 317 -16.79 -13.13 16.30
C ASN A 317 -15.93 -12.44 17.35
N ILE A 318 -16.44 -12.38 18.56
CA ILE A 318 -15.83 -11.67 19.69
C ILE A 318 -15.41 -12.65 20.78
N PHE A 319 -14.16 -12.55 21.16
CA PHE A 319 -13.65 -13.18 22.38
C PHE A 319 -13.36 -12.07 23.41
N GLY A 320 -14.30 -11.91 24.35
CA GLY A 320 -14.26 -10.85 25.35
C GLY A 320 -13.16 -11.10 26.38
N GLY A 321 -12.18 -10.20 26.33
CA GLY A 321 -11.21 -10.03 27.40
C GLY A 321 -11.35 -8.61 27.95
N ILE A 322 -10.58 -7.66 27.41
CA ILE A 322 -10.74 -6.22 27.68
C ILE A 322 -12.02 -5.70 27.02
N VAL A 323 -12.33 -6.13 25.81
CA VAL A 323 -13.59 -5.83 25.11
C VAL A 323 -14.73 -6.57 25.81
N GLN A 324 -15.81 -5.89 26.13
CA GLN A 324 -16.98 -6.45 26.79
C GLN A 324 -18.07 -6.78 25.75
N CYS A 325 -18.68 -7.95 25.89
CA CYS A 325 -19.67 -8.46 24.92
C CYS A 325 -20.95 -7.61 24.87
N ASP A 326 -21.35 -6.99 25.97
CA ASP A 326 -22.51 -6.06 26.07
C ASP A 326 -22.26 -4.76 25.28
N ILE A 327 -21.03 -4.24 25.29
CA ILE A 327 -20.63 -3.07 24.48
C ILE A 327 -20.76 -3.39 22.98
N ILE A 328 -20.24 -4.56 22.58
CA ILE A 328 -20.35 -5.03 21.20
C ILE A 328 -21.82 -5.18 20.78
N ALA A 329 -22.62 -5.86 21.61
CA ALA A 329 -24.04 -6.07 21.37
C ALA A 329 -24.81 -4.73 21.21
N SER A 330 -24.53 -3.77 22.10
CA SER A 330 -25.14 -2.43 22.04
C SER A 330 -24.77 -1.68 20.77
N GLY A 331 -23.48 -1.71 20.37
CA GLY A 331 -23.02 -1.05 19.13
C GLY A 331 -23.64 -1.65 17.87
N ILE A 332 -23.78 -2.98 17.81
CA ILE A 332 -24.45 -3.68 16.71
C ILE A 332 -25.92 -3.24 16.62
N LEU A 333 -26.64 -3.23 17.74
CA LEU A 333 -28.07 -2.85 17.76
C LEU A 333 -28.28 -1.41 17.28
N ILE A 334 -27.45 -0.48 17.76
CA ILE A 334 -27.48 0.92 17.31
C ILE A 334 -27.24 1.04 15.82
N ALA A 335 -26.25 0.32 15.29
CA ALA A 335 -25.97 0.31 13.85
C ALA A 335 -27.15 -0.26 13.03
N ILE A 336 -27.73 -1.38 13.47
CA ILE A 336 -28.87 -2.01 12.81
C ILE A 336 -30.07 -1.05 12.80
N GLU A 337 -30.37 -0.41 13.91
CA GLU A 337 -31.48 0.54 14.04
C GLU A 337 -31.28 1.78 13.15
N GLN A 338 -30.08 2.37 13.16
CA GLN A 338 -29.79 3.57 12.38
C GLN A 338 -29.80 3.32 10.86
N MET A 339 -29.41 2.13 10.40
CA MET A 339 -29.28 1.82 8.98
C MET A 339 -30.46 1.01 8.42
N ASN A 340 -31.43 0.61 9.25
CA ASN A 340 -32.54 -0.26 8.86
C ASN A 340 -32.05 -1.53 8.12
N ILE A 341 -31.14 -2.26 8.73
CA ILE A 341 -30.39 -3.35 8.10
C ILE A 341 -31.25 -4.62 7.98
N LEU A 342 -31.28 -5.18 6.78
CA LEU A 342 -31.96 -6.44 6.49
C LEU A 342 -31.00 -7.63 6.36
N VAL A 343 -29.68 -7.37 6.28
CA VAL A 343 -28.63 -8.39 6.11
C VAL A 343 -28.57 -9.27 7.35
N PRO A 344 -28.54 -10.62 7.22
CA PRO A 344 -28.41 -11.53 8.35
C PRO A 344 -27.06 -11.36 9.05
N VAL A 345 -27.08 -11.35 10.38
CA VAL A 345 -25.90 -11.17 11.22
C VAL A 345 -25.73 -12.40 12.13
N VAL A 346 -24.68 -13.17 11.91
CA VAL A 346 -24.30 -14.27 12.79
C VAL A 346 -23.37 -13.75 13.86
N VAL A 347 -23.69 -14.01 15.14
CA VAL A 347 -22.95 -13.46 16.27
C VAL A 347 -22.47 -14.59 17.19
N ARG A 348 -21.17 -14.69 17.35
CA ARG A 348 -20.51 -15.51 18.38
C ARG A 348 -19.87 -14.61 19.41
N LEU A 349 -20.31 -14.73 20.66
CA LEU A 349 -19.77 -14.00 21.80
C LEU A 349 -19.25 -15.00 22.85
N GLU A 350 -18.05 -14.76 23.34
CA GLU A 350 -17.44 -15.44 24.48
C GLU A 350 -16.68 -14.45 25.36
N GLY A 351 -16.56 -14.76 26.66
CA GLY A 351 -15.76 -13.99 27.61
C GLY A 351 -16.57 -13.00 28.45
N THR A 352 -15.99 -11.82 28.71
CA THR A 352 -16.55 -10.83 29.66
C THR A 352 -17.92 -10.32 29.22
N ASN A 353 -18.92 -10.34 30.12
CA ASN A 353 -20.31 -9.89 29.93
C ASN A 353 -21.03 -10.61 28.77
N VAL A 354 -20.71 -11.92 28.57
CA VAL A 354 -21.27 -12.69 27.46
C VAL A 354 -22.78 -12.89 27.62
N GLU A 355 -23.26 -13.15 28.84
CA GLU A 355 -24.69 -13.37 29.08
C GLU A 355 -25.51 -12.08 28.88
N GLU A 356 -25.00 -10.94 29.32
CA GLU A 356 -25.59 -9.63 29.10
C GLU A 356 -25.62 -9.30 27.59
N GLY A 357 -24.51 -9.55 26.88
CA GLY A 357 -24.43 -9.32 25.42
C GLY A 357 -25.42 -10.22 24.65
N ARG A 358 -25.53 -11.51 24.99
CA ARG A 358 -26.51 -12.41 24.40
C ARG A 358 -27.95 -12.01 24.72
N ALA A 359 -28.22 -11.57 25.93
CA ALA A 359 -29.55 -11.10 26.35
C ALA A 359 -29.97 -9.85 25.54
N LEU A 360 -29.05 -8.91 25.30
CA LEU A 360 -29.33 -7.73 24.47
C LEU A 360 -29.68 -8.10 23.02
N LEU A 361 -28.98 -9.07 22.43
CA LEU A 361 -29.23 -9.51 21.05
C LEU A 361 -30.47 -10.41 20.92
N SER A 362 -30.90 -11.05 22.00
CA SER A 362 -32.09 -11.87 22.02
C SER A 362 -33.35 -10.98 22.02
N ASN A 363 -34.40 -11.38 21.34
CA ASN A 363 -35.71 -10.71 21.33
C ASN A 363 -35.73 -9.31 20.67
N THR A 364 -34.82 -9.01 19.77
CA THR A 364 -34.75 -7.71 19.09
C THR A 364 -35.62 -7.62 17.84
N GLY A 365 -36.10 -8.76 17.32
CA GLY A 365 -36.85 -8.80 16.06
C GLY A 365 -36.00 -8.62 14.79
N TYR A 366 -34.68 -8.46 14.94
CA TYR A 366 -33.72 -8.36 13.83
C TYR A 366 -33.22 -9.73 13.37
N ASN A 367 -32.66 -9.80 12.18
CA ASN A 367 -32.07 -11.02 11.60
C ASN A 367 -30.71 -11.35 12.24
N ILE A 368 -30.69 -11.57 13.56
CA ILE A 368 -29.50 -11.90 14.35
C ILE A 368 -29.55 -13.37 14.74
N PHE A 369 -28.48 -14.11 14.43
CA PHE A 369 -28.36 -15.54 14.64
C PHE A 369 -27.20 -15.82 15.61
N PRO A 370 -27.50 -16.27 16.84
CA PRO A 370 -26.43 -16.64 17.78
C PRO A 370 -25.77 -17.94 17.36
N ALA A 371 -24.44 -18.02 17.56
CA ALA A 371 -23.66 -19.22 17.33
C ALA A 371 -22.88 -19.62 18.58
N ASP A 372 -22.85 -20.95 18.86
CA ASP A 372 -22.23 -21.50 20.08
C ASP A 372 -20.70 -21.59 19.96
N ASN A 373 -20.19 -21.80 18.74
CA ASN A 373 -18.76 -21.91 18.47
C ASN A 373 -18.42 -21.36 17.09
N LEU A 374 -17.12 -21.17 16.83
CA LEU A 374 -16.65 -20.54 15.60
C LEU A 374 -16.95 -21.37 14.34
N ILE A 375 -16.90 -22.71 14.43
CA ILE A 375 -17.20 -23.59 13.29
C ILE A 375 -18.67 -23.42 12.90
N HIS A 376 -19.57 -23.49 13.86
CA HIS A 376 -21.01 -23.29 13.64
C HIS A 376 -21.30 -21.90 13.10
N ALA A 377 -20.63 -20.86 13.62
CA ALA A 377 -20.76 -19.49 13.14
C ALA A 377 -20.36 -19.35 11.66
N ALA A 378 -19.24 -19.97 11.26
CA ALA A 378 -18.78 -19.93 9.87
C ALA A 378 -19.72 -20.70 8.92
N GLU A 379 -20.20 -21.89 9.31
CA GLU A 379 -21.17 -22.64 8.52
C GLU A 379 -22.47 -21.88 8.33
N GLN A 380 -22.97 -21.28 9.41
CA GLN A 380 -24.24 -20.55 9.40
C GLN A 380 -24.16 -19.28 8.54
N VAL A 381 -23.07 -18.49 8.65
CA VAL A 381 -22.94 -17.26 7.87
C VAL A 381 -22.76 -17.55 6.37
N VAL A 382 -22.05 -18.64 6.02
CA VAL A 382 -21.91 -19.06 4.63
C VAL A 382 -23.26 -19.47 4.05
N ALA A 383 -24.02 -20.30 4.75
CA ALA A 383 -25.36 -20.72 4.31
C ALA A 383 -26.32 -19.53 4.13
N LEU A 384 -26.26 -18.54 5.03
CA LEU A 384 -27.09 -17.33 4.94
C LEU A 384 -26.65 -16.43 3.77
N ALA A 385 -25.34 -16.32 3.49
CA ALA A 385 -24.82 -15.54 2.37
C ALA A 385 -25.15 -16.17 0.99
N GLU A 386 -25.23 -17.50 0.93
CA GLU A 386 -25.65 -18.23 -0.28
C GLU A 386 -27.17 -18.13 -0.55
N ALA A 387 -27.96 -17.96 0.50
CA ALA A 387 -29.42 -17.86 0.39
C ALA A 387 -29.90 -16.43 0.03
N ALA A 388 -29.02 -15.41 0.16
CA ALA A 388 -29.29 -13.98 -0.11
C ALA A 388 -28.87 -13.56 -1.52
#